data_a0118cbb63cfd2c61d8bf26d9b376825
#
_entry.id   a0118cbb63cfd2c61d8bf26d9b376825
#
_cell.length_a   1.000
_cell.length_b   1.000
_cell.length_c   1.000
_cell.angle_alpha   90.00
_cell.angle_beta   90.00
_cell.angle_gamma   90.00
#
_symmetry.space_group_name_H-M   'P 1'
#
loop_
_entity.id
_entity.type
_entity.pdbx_description
1 polymer ?
#
loop_
_entity_poly.entity_id
_entity_poly.type
_entity_poly.pdbx_seq_one_letter_code
_entity_poly.pdbx_strand_id
1 'polypeptide(L)'
;MTITGGKGARTAFDPVGGPYVDTLAQALAPRGILFIYGGLSEQPTPYPHWPSAMKGLSMRGWVASEIWKYPHRYEAAQEKILAGLAGGQLKPVIAKEFHGLEQLAAANAFLESNQQVGKVVVTF
;
A
#
# COMPACT_ATOMS: atom_id res chain seq x y z
N MET A 1 20.28 5.14 -0.29
CA MET A 1 19.66 4.32 -1.37
C MET A 1 20.53 3.10 -1.71
N THR A 2 20.84 2.31 -0.71
CA THR A 2 21.72 1.13 -0.83
C THR A 2 21.08 -0.03 -1.61
N ILE A 3 19.77 -0.26 -1.42
CA ILE A 3 19.05 -1.42 -2.01
C ILE A 3 19.06 -1.40 -3.55
N THR A 4 18.95 -0.22 -4.18
CA THR A 4 18.88 -0.09 -5.64
C THR A 4 20.19 0.34 -6.29
N GLY A 5 21.29 0.36 -5.53
CA GLY A 5 22.58 0.89 -6.02
C GLY A 5 22.50 2.33 -6.53
N GLY A 6 21.64 3.15 -5.92
CA GLY A 6 21.47 4.56 -6.30
C GLY A 6 20.50 4.80 -7.46
N LYS A 7 20.01 3.75 -8.15
CA LYS A 7 19.12 3.88 -9.32
C LYS A 7 17.71 4.34 -8.99
N GLY A 8 17.26 4.16 -7.75
CA GLY A 8 15.89 4.41 -7.32
C GLY A 8 14.92 3.27 -7.63
N ALA A 9 13.70 3.36 -7.11
CA ALA A 9 12.64 2.38 -7.33
C ALA A 9 11.90 2.66 -8.65
N ARG A 10 11.56 1.61 -9.39
CA ARG A 10 10.75 1.77 -10.61
C ARG A 10 9.30 2.15 -10.31
N THR A 11 8.79 1.67 -9.20
CA THR A 11 7.39 1.85 -8.82
C THR A 11 7.29 2.07 -7.31
N ALA A 12 6.41 2.95 -6.88
CA ALA A 12 5.99 3.09 -5.49
C ALA A 12 4.47 3.01 -5.40
N PHE A 13 3.98 2.49 -4.27
CA PHE A 13 2.56 2.40 -3.94
C PHE A 13 2.31 3.21 -2.67
N ASP A 14 1.47 4.22 -2.76
CA ASP A 14 1.20 5.16 -1.68
C ASP A 14 -0.26 5.05 -1.20
N PRO A 15 -0.51 4.45 -0.02
CA PRO A 15 -1.81 4.45 0.62
C PRO A 15 -2.03 5.68 1.51
N VAL A 16 -1.00 6.44 1.80
CA VAL A 16 -0.99 7.47 2.84
C VAL A 16 -1.29 8.86 2.27
N GLY A 17 -0.58 9.24 1.22
CA GLY A 17 -0.64 10.60 0.70
C GLY A 17 0.08 11.62 1.62
N GLY A 18 -0.42 12.87 1.60
CA GLY A 18 0.17 13.95 2.38
C GLY A 18 1.56 14.37 1.91
N PRO A 19 2.30 15.14 2.72
CA PRO A 19 3.63 15.66 2.34
C PRO A 19 4.68 14.58 2.05
N TYR A 20 4.48 13.35 2.53
CA TYR A 20 5.41 12.23 2.30
C TYR A 20 5.55 11.85 0.82
N VAL A 21 4.59 12.24 -0.01
CA VAL A 21 4.63 12.01 -1.47
C VAL A 21 5.93 12.53 -2.12
N ASP A 22 6.48 13.64 -1.63
CA ASP A 22 7.74 14.18 -2.15
C ASP A 22 8.93 13.25 -1.88
N THR A 23 9.00 12.66 -0.68
CA THR A 23 10.01 11.65 -0.32
C THR A 23 9.92 10.43 -1.21
N LEU A 24 8.70 9.94 -1.49
CA LEU A 24 8.48 8.83 -2.42
C LEU A 24 8.93 9.18 -3.83
N ALA A 25 8.58 10.37 -4.32
CA ALA A 25 8.99 10.83 -5.64
C ALA A 25 10.52 10.95 -5.77
N GLN A 26 11.20 11.41 -4.71
CA GLN A 26 12.67 11.44 -4.67
C GLN A 26 13.30 10.04 -4.70
N ALA A 27 12.64 9.03 -4.12
CA ALA A 27 13.12 7.65 -4.11
C ALA A 27 12.91 6.92 -5.45
N LEU A 28 12.07 7.43 -6.35
CA LEU A 28 11.81 6.84 -7.65
C LEU A 28 12.97 7.04 -8.62
N ALA A 29 13.17 6.04 -9.47
CA ALA A 29 14.05 6.11 -10.64
C ALA A 29 13.49 7.05 -11.72
N PRO A 30 14.31 7.52 -12.69
CA PRO A 30 13.78 8.19 -13.87
C PRO A 30 12.69 7.37 -14.56
N ARG A 31 11.60 8.05 -14.97
CA ARG A 31 10.37 7.44 -15.53
C ARG A 31 9.65 6.49 -14.59
N GLY A 32 9.91 6.58 -13.27
CA GLY A 32 9.21 5.82 -12.25
C GLY A 32 7.73 6.19 -12.15
N ILE A 33 6.93 5.29 -11.60
CA ILE A 33 5.50 5.45 -11.43
C ILE A 33 5.17 5.45 -9.94
N LEU A 34 4.44 6.46 -9.49
CA LEU A 34 3.84 6.52 -8.17
C LEU A 34 2.34 6.20 -8.28
N PHE A 35 1.92 5.07 -7.74
CA PHE A 35 0.51 4.73 -7.62
C PHE A 35 -0.03 5.27 -6.29
N ILE A 36 -1.09 6.09 -6.36
CA ILE A 36 -1.80 6.62 -5.20
C ILE A 36 -3.12 5.87 -5.11
N TYR A 37 -3.32 5.13 -4.01
CA TYR A 37 -4.51 4.29 -3.85
C TYR A 37 -5.20 4.43 -2.50
N GLY A 38 -4.76 5.37 -1.68
CA GLY A 38 -5.35 5.71 -0.39
C GLY A 38 -5.08 7.17 -0.02
N GLY A 39 -5.63 7.58 1.10
CA GLY A 39 -5.50 8.92 1.65
C GLY A 39 -5.61 8.86 3.17
N LEU A 40 -4.68 8.15 3.83
CA LEU A 40 -4.65 8.03 5.29
C LEU A 40 -4.12 9.29 5.97
N SER A 41 -3.44 10.17 5.23
CA SER A 41 -3.00 11.47 5.75
C SER A 41 -4.18 12.43 5.83
N GLU A 42 -4.28 13.15 6.93
CA GLU A 42 -5.21 14.27 7.08
C GLU A 42 -4.74 15.55 6.38
N GLN A 43 -3.47 15.56 5.94
CA GLN A 43 -2.87 16.70 5.27
C GLN A 43 -3.03 16.60 3.74
N PRO A 44 -3.15 17.75 3.04
CA PRO A 44 -3.15 17.76 1.59
C PRO A 44 -1.91 17.09 1.00
N THR A 45 -2.09 16.38 -0.11
CA THR A 45 -1.01 15.75 -0.86
C THR A 45 -0.48 16.75 -1.89
N PRO A 46 0.70 17.34 -1.71
CA PRO A 46 1.26 18.27 -2.67
C PRO A 46 1.72 17.51 -3.92
N TYR A 47 1.65 18.17 -5.07
CA TYR A 47 2.28 17.63 -6.28
C TYR A 47 3.81 17.76 -6.17
N PRO A 48 4.58 16.67 -6.24
CA PRO A 48 6.04 16.71 -6.13
C PRO A 48 6.66 17.24 -7.42
N HIS A 49 6.56 18.55 -7.65
CA HIS A 49 6.84 19.22 -8.93
C HIS A 49 8.27 18.92 -9.43
N TRP A 50 9.27 19.23 -8.64
CA TRP A 50 10.65 19.11 -9.10
C TRP A 50 11.10 17.66 -9.34
N PRO A 51 10.88 16.70 -8.43
CA PRO A 51 11.18 15.30 -8.72
C PRO A 51 10.45 14.79 -9.96
N SER A 52 9.18 15.19 -10.14
CA SER A 52 8.37 14.76 -11.28
C SER A 52 8.92 15.31 -12.59
N ALA A 53 9.22 16.61 -12.64
CA ALA A 53 9.75 17.28 -13.84
C ALA A 53 11.15 16.73 -14.21
N MET A 54 12.05 16.66 -13.23
CA MET A 54 13.45 16.27 -13.50
C MET A 54 13.62 14.80 -13.85
N LYS A 55 12.74 13.93 -13.37
CA LYS A 55 12.83 12.48 -13.63
C LYS A 55 11.78 11.97 -14.60
N GLY A 56 10.86 12.80 -15.08
CA GLY A 56 9.75 12.38 -15.94
C GLY A 56 8.84 11.36 -15.24
N LEU A 57 8.49 11.59 -13.96
CA LEU A 57 7.69 10.66 -13.19
C LEU A 57 6.23 10.68 -13.64
N SER A 58 5.56 9.55 -13.47
CA SER A 58 4.11 9.43 -13.63
C SER A 58 3.46 9.24 -12.26
N MET A 59 2.41 10.03 -11.98
CA MET A 59 1.53 9.82 -10.83
C MET A 59 0.21 9.24 -11.33
N ARG A 60 -0.21 8.12 -10.74
CA ARG A 60 -1.42 7.42 -11.17
C ARG A 60 -2.30 7.07 -9.98
N GLY A 61 -3.52 7.61 -9.97
CA GLY A 61 -4.56 7.15 -9.06
C GLY A 61 -5.00 5.72 -9.42
N TRP A 62 -5.29 4.93 -8.41
CA TRP A 62 -5.84 3.60 -8.55
C TRP A 62 -6.81 3.29 -7.40
N VAL A 63 -7.87 2.60 -7.70
CA VAL A 63 -8.84 2.13 -6.70
C VAL A 63 -9.17 0.67 -6.96
N ALA A 64 -9.40 -0.10 -5.90
CA ALA A 64 -9.69 -1.52 -6.01
C ALA A 64 -10.98 -1.82 -6.80
N SER A 65 -11.90 -0.86 -6.89
CA SER A 65 -13.10 -0.98 -7.72
C SER A 65 -12.80 -1.14 -9.23
N GLU A 66 -11.60 -0.80 -9.69
CA GLU A 66 -11.16 -1.12 -11.07
C GLU A 66 -10.99 -2.64 -11.31
N ILE A 67 -10.90 -3.43 -10.24
CA ILE A 67 -10.85 -4.89 -10.30
C ILE A 67 -12.26 -5.45 -10.26
N TRP A 68 -13.00 -5.17 -9.18
CA TRP A 68 -14.28 -5.86 -8.94
C TRP A 68 -15.46 -5.38 -9.79
N LYS A 69 -15.35 -4.25 -10.46
CA LYS A 69 -16.34 -3.82 -11.48
C LYS A 69 -16.37 -4.72 -12.71
N TYR A 70 -15.31 -5.48 -12.94
CA TYR A 70 -15.17 -6.34 -14.12
C TYR A 70 -15.03 -7.80 -13.66
N PRO A 71 -16.06 -8.66 -13.83
CA PRO A 71 -16.04 -10.04 -13.33
C PRO A 71 -14.79 -10.81 -13.68
N HIS A 72 -14.35 -10.76 -14.94
CA HIS A 72 -13.13 -11.45 -15.40
C HIS A 72 -11.85 -10.99 -14.68
N ARG A 73 -11.75 -9.70 -14.28
CA ARG A 73 -10.62 -9.20 -13.49
C ARG A 73 -10.68 -9.65 -12.05
N TYR A 74 -11.89 -9.68 -11.51
CA TYR A 74 -12.13 -10.13 -10.15
C TYR A 74 -11.78 -11.60 -9.99
N GLU A 75 -12.28 -12.46 -10.89
CA GLU A 75 -11.98 -13.89 -10.92
C GLU A 75 -10.47 -14.15 -11.05
N ALA A 76 -9.80 -13.51 -12.01
CA ALA A 76 -8.36 -13.65 -12.19
C ALA A 76 -7.55 -13.17 -10.95
N ALA A 77 -8.01 -12.12 -10.27
CA ALA A 77 -7.37 -11.64 -9.04
C ALA A 77 -7.56 -12.65 -7.89
N GLN A 78 -8.77 -13.20 -7.73
CA GLN A 78 -9.06 -14.23 -6.73
C GLN A 78 -8.20 -15.49 -6.96
N GLU A 79 -8.19 -16.02 -8.18
CA GLU A 79 -7.36 -17.18 -8.54
C GLU A 79 -5.90 -16.96 -8.19
N LYS A 80 -5.35 -15.81 -8.55
CA LYS A 80 -3.94 -15.47 -8.28
C LYS A 80 -3.65 -15.38 -6.78
N ILE A 81 -4.55 -14.76 -6.01
CA ILE A 81 -4.39 -14.64 -4.56
C ILE A 81 -4.48 -16.02 -3.90
N LEU A 82 -5.49 -16.82 -4.24
CA LEU A 82 -5.69 -18.15 -3.67
C LEU A 82 -4.52 -19.08 -4.02
N ALA A 83 -4.07 -19.09 -5.27
CA ALA A 83 -2.89 -19.86 -5.68
C ALA A 83 -1.62 -19.40 -4.94
N GLY A 84 -1.44 -18.09 -4.78
CA GLY A 84 -0.30 -17.53 -4.04
C GLY A 84 -0.29 -17.89 -2.56
N LEU A 85 -1.47 -17.93 -1.92
CA LEU A 85 -1.62 -18.37 -0.52
C LEU A 85 -1.37 -19.87 -0.40
N ALA A 86 -2.00 -20.69 -1.25
CA ALA A 86 -1.84 -22.14 -1.25
C ALA A 86 -0.39 -22.57 -1.54
N GLY A 87 0.27 -21.88 -2.46
CA GLY A 87 1.68 -22.12 -2.82
C GLY A 87 2.70 -21.46 -1.89
N GLY A 88 2.25 -20.72 -0.86
CA GLY A 88 3.14 -20.06 0.11
C GLY A 88 3.92 -18.85 -0.42
N GLN A 89 3.64 -18.39 -1.66
CA GLN A 89 4.23 -17.17 -2.21
C GLN A 89 3.66 -15.90 -1.55
N LEU A 90 2.38 -15.97 -1.15
CA LEU A 90 1.74 -14.92 -0.37
C LEU A 90 1.62 -15.40 1.08
N LYS A 91 2.19 -14.63 1.99
CA LYS A 91 2.16 -14.91 3.44
C LYS A 91 1.66 -13.67 4.17
N PRO A 92 0.39 -13.62 4.60
CA PRO A 92 -0.08 -12.55 5.45
C PRO A 92 0.73 -12.49 6.74
N VAL A 93 1.20 -11.31 7.09
CA VAL A 93 1.85 -11.08 8.38
C VAL A 93 0.76 -10.72 9.38
N ILE A 94 0.58 -11.52 10.42
CA ILE A 94 -0.34 -11.23 11.52
C ILE A 94 0.47 -10.57 12.64
N ALA A 95 0.13 -9.33 12.96
CA ALA A 95 0.79 -8.57 14.01
C ALA A 95 0.28 -9.00 15.39
N LYS A 96 -1.04 -9.19 15.52
CA LYS A 96 -1.67 -9.60 16.76
C LYS A 96 -3.06 -10.19 16.49
N GLU A 97 -3.39 -11.21 17.25
CA GLU A 97 -4.72 -11.81 17.31
C GLU A 97 -5.40 -11.43 18.63
N PHE A 98 -6.68 -11.12 18.54
CA PHE A 98 -7.58 -10.89 19.65
C PHE A 98 -8.71 -11.91 19.58
N HIS A 99 -9.11 -12.48 20.72
CA HIS A 99 -10.12 -13.53 20.77
C HIS A 99 -11.37 -13.03 21.46
N GLY A 100 -12.51 -13.14 20.77
CA GLY A 100 -13.80 -12.69 21.23
C GLY A 100 -14.13 -11.24 20.78
N LEU A 101 -15.42 -11.02 20.51
CA LEU A 101 -15.92 -9.71 20.07
C LEU A 101 -15.74 -8.61 21.13
N GLU A 102 -15.68 -8.99 22.40
CA GLU A 102 -15.42 -8.07 23.51
C GLU A 102 -14.05 -7.39 23.43
N GLN A 103 -13.10 -7.97 22.70
CA GLN A 103 -11.79 -7.39 22.48
C GLN A 103 -11.71 -6.44 21.28
N LEU A 104 -12.81 -6.23 20.56
CA LEU A 104 -12.83 -5.39 19.36
C LEU A 104 -12.34 -3.96 19.61
N ALA A 105 -12.71 -3.36 20.75
CA ALA A 105 -12.24 -2.03 21.12
C ALA A 105 -10.72 -1.99 21.35
N ALA A 106 -10.16 -3.02 22.00
CA ALA A 106 -8.72 -3.13 22.21
C ALA A 106 -7.96 -3.39 20.89
N ALA A 107 -8.55 -4.18 19.96
CA ALA A 107 -7.99 -4.42 18.64
C ALA A 107 -7.93 -3.13 17.81
N ASN A 108 -9.00 -2.33 17.83
CA ASN A 108 -9.03 -1.03 17.15
C ASN A 108 -8.01 -0.05 17.76
N ALA A 109 -7.95 0.06 19.09
CA ALA A 109 -6.97 0.92 19.75
C ALA A 109 -5.53 0.52 19.39
N PHE A 110 -5.25 -0.78 19.31
CA PHE A 110 -3.93 -1.27 18.85
C PHE A 110 -3.67 -0.91 17.38
N LEU A 111 -4.65 -1.05 16.51
CA LEU A 111 -4.54 -0.67 15.10
C LEU A 111 -4.26 0.84 14.94
N GLU A 112 -4.98 1.68 15.67
CA GLU A 112 -4.84 3.15 15.65
C GLU A 112 -3.51 3.63 16.25
N SER A 113 -2.88 2.83 17.11
CA SER A 113 -1.57 3.15 17.68
C SER A 113 -0.43 3.19 16.66
N ASN A 114 -0.63 2.64 15.46
CA ASN A 114 0.37 2.50 14.40
C ASN A 114 1.66 1.75 14.84
N GLN A 115 1.59 0.94 15.89
CA GLN A 115 2.72 0.14 16.38
C GLN A 115 2.81 -1.24 15.71
N GLN A 116 1.75 -1.65 15.03
CA GLN A 116 1.68 -2.97 14.39
C GLN A 116 2.49 -3.03 13.10
N VAL A 117 3.11 -4.20 12.89
CA VAL A 117 3.68 -4.59 11.60
C VAL A 117 2.92 -5.82 11.13
N GLY A 118 1.94 -5.62 10.26
CA GLY A 118 1.05 -6.66 9.77
C GLY A 118 -0.43 -6.41 10.09
N LYS A 119 -1.24 -7.45 10.01
CA LYS A 119 -2.69 -7.38 10.22
C LYS A 119 -3.06 -7.59 11.69
N VAL A 120 -4.05 -6.85 12.14
CA VAL A 120 -4.73 -7.09 13.40
C VAL A 120 -5.98 -7.92 13.10
N VAL A 121 -6.13 -9.04 13.77
CA VAL A 121 -7.20 -10.02 13.52
C VAL A 121 -8.00 -10.21 14.80
N VAL A 122 -9.32 -10.25 14.68
CA VAL A 122 -10.24 -10.66 15.75
C VAL A 122 -10.91 -11.95 15.33
N THR A 123 -10.79 -12.99 16.16
CA THR A 123 -11.43 -14.29 15.96
C THR A 123 -12.53 -14.50 16.97
N PHE A 124 -13.62 -15.16 16.61
CA PHE A 124 -14.78 -15.43 17.46
C PHE A 124 -15.42 -16.78 17.11
#